data_6e49de211dfccac4b5507b1ecbc92a92
#
_entry.id   6e49de211dfccac4b5507b1ecbc92a92
#
_cell.length_a   1.000
_cell.length_b   1.000
_cell.length_c   1.000
_cell.angle_alpha   90.00
_cell.angle_beta   90.00
_cell.angle_gamma   90.00
#
_symmetry.space_group_name_H-M   'P 1'
#
loop_
_entity.id
_entity.type
_entity.pdbx_description
1 polymer ?
#
loop_
_entity_poly.entity_id
_entity_poly.type
_entity_poly.pdbx_seq_one_letter_code
_entity_poly.pdbx_strand_id
1 'polypeptide(L)' 'MKLGEKIKELRIEQGLSQMQLAKIVGSSQKAVDYWERNVNEPNASYIIALVKTFDISFDEFFAEIE' A
#
# COMPACT_ATOMS: atom_id res chain seq x y z
N MET A 1 -13.46 4.92 1.22
CA MET A 1 -12.02 5.32 1.33
C MET A 1 -11.32 4.98 0.03
N LYS A 2 -10.35 5.77 -0.36
CA LYS A 2 -9.58 5.49 -1.57
C LYS A 2 -8.43 4.54 -1.29
N LEU A 3 -7.98 3.83 -2.32
CA LEU A 3 -6.90 2.84 -2.20
C LEU A 3 -5.65 3.43 -1.56
N GLY A 4 -5.24 4.62 -1.99
CA GLY A 4 -4.04 5.26 -1.43
C GLY A 4 -4.15 5.56 0.06
N GLU A 5 -5.34 5.95 0.51
CA GLU A 5 -5.59 6.19 1.93
C GLU A 5 -5.46 4.88 2.72
N LYS A 6 -5.94 3.79 2.16
CA LYS A 6 -5.84 2.48 2.81
C LYS A 6 -4.39 2.03 2.93
N ILE A 7 -3.61 2.20 1.88
CA ILE A 7 -2.18 1.87 1.90
C ILE A 7 -1.46 2.66 2.98
N LYS A 8 -1.72 3.96 3.05
CA LYS A 8 -1.08 4.83 4.04
C LYS A 8 -1.47 4.43 5.46
N GLU A 9 -2.76 4.17 5.69
CA GLU A 9 -3.26 3.75 6.99
C GLU A 9 -2.58 2.47 7.47
N LEU A 10 -2.52 1.45 6.61
CA LEU A 10 -1.89 0.18 6.94
C LEU A 10 -0.39 0.32 7.16
N ARG A 11 0.27 1.16 6.35
CA ARG A 11 1.70 1.43 6.51
C ARG A 11 1.98 2.05 7.88
N ILE A 12 1.21 3.04 8.27
CA ILE A 12 1.37 3.73 9.55
C ILE A 12 1.11 2.78 10.71
N GLU A 13 0.08 1.94 10.61
CA GLU A 13 -0.22 0.93 11.63
C GLU A 13 0.94 -0.04 11.82
N GLN A 14 1.67 -0.35 10.76
CA GLN A 14 2.85 -1.22 10.83
C GLN A 14 4.11 -0.48 11.30
N GLY A 15 4.03 0.84 11.51
CA GLY A 15 5.16 1.62 11.93
C GLY A 15 6.22 1.83 10.85
N LEU A 16 5.84 1.75 9.58
CA LEU A 16 6.77 1.85 8.45
C LEU A 16 6.78 3.25 7.85
N SER A 17 7.96 3.71 7.43
CA SER A 17 8.08 4.89 6.57
C SER A 17 7.74 4.48 5.13
N GLN A 18 7.50 5.47 4.26
CA GLN A 18 7.31 5.20 2.83
C GLN A 18 8.52 4.47 2.23
N MET A 19 9.74 4.87 2.60
CA MET A 19 10.94 4.23 2.10
C MET A 19 11.06 2.78 2.57
N GLN A 20 10.72 2.53 3.84
CA GLN A 20 10.76 1.17 4.37
C GLN A 20 9.76 0.27 3.65
N LEU A 21 8.53 0.74 3.46
CA LEU A 21 7.53 -0.01 2.71
C LEU A 21 8.00 -0.27 1.28
N ALA A 22 8.55 0.76 0.62
CA ALA A 22 9.07 0.63 -0.74
C ALA A 22 10.10 -0.49 -0.86
N LYS A 23 11.03 -0.56 0.09
CA LYS A 23 12.06 -1.61 0.09
C LYS A 23 11.44 -2.99 0.24
N ILE A 24 10.46 -3.12 1.11
CA ILE A 24 9.82 -4.42 1.37
C ILE A 24 9.08 -4.92 0.13
N VAL A 25 8.34 -4.05 -0.56
CA VAL A 25 7.54 -4.45 -1.72
C VAL A 25 8.29 -4.38 -3.04
N GLY A 26 9.54 -3.90 -3.03
CA GLY A 26 10.35 -3.83 -4.23
C GLY A 26 10.05 -2.64 -5.14
N SER A 27 9.55 -1.54 -4.59
CA SER A 27 9.26 -0.32 -5.35
C SER A 27 10.21 0.81 -4.94
N SER A 28 9.95 2.00 -5.46
CA SER A 28 10.63 3.23 -5.02
C SER A 28 9.77 3.96 -4.00
N GLN A 29 10.40 4.81 -3.19
CA GLN A 29 9.66 5.67 -2.26
C GLN A 29 8.69 6.57 -3.02
N LYS A 30 9.10 7.07 -4.18
CA LYS A 30 8.27 7.92 -5.01
C LYS A 30 6.99 7.18 -5.44
N ALA A 31 7.10 5.90 -5.79
CA ALA A 31 5.95 5.09 -6.14
C ALA A 31 4.97 4.98 -4.98
N VAL A 32 5.47 4.67 -3.78
CA VAL A 32 4.62 4.59 -2.58
C VAL A 32 3.93 5.93 -2.32
N ASP A 33 4.66 7.02 -2.42
CA ASP A 33 4.09 8.36 -2.23
C ASP A 33 2.96 8.63 -3.24
N TYR A 34 3.17 8.28 -4.50
CA TYR A 34 2.15 8.47 -5.55
C TYR A 34 0.92 7.60 -5.28
N TRP A 35 1.11 6.35 -4.83
CA TRP A 35 -0.03 5.50 -4.47
C TRP A 35 -0.84 6.14 -3.34
N GLU A 36 -0.15 6.60 -2.30
CA GLU A 36 -0.83 7.15 -1.12
C GLU A 36 -1.56 8.45 -1.42
N ARG A 37 -1.09 9.21 -2.40
CA ARG A 37 -1.76 10.44 -2.83
C ARG A 37 -2.76 10.21 -3.95
N ASN A 38 -2.96 8.96 -4.35
CA ASN A 38 -3.89 8.60 -5.44
C ASN A 38 -3.52 9.25 -6.79
N VAL A 39 -2.22 9.49 -7.01
CA VAL A 39 -1.72 9.96 -8.30
C VAL A 39 -1.75 8.82 -9.32
N ASN A 40 -1.39 7.63 -8.88
CA ASN A 40 -1.57 6.40 -9.65
C ASN A 40 -1.78 5.23 -8.69
N GLU A 41 -2.09 4.07 -9.24
CA GLU A 41 -2.36 2.87 -8.44
C GLU A 41 -1.23 1.86 -8.59
N PRO A 42 -0.96 1.07 -7.53
CA PRO A 42 -0.01 -0.04 -7.68
C PRO A 42 -0.57 -1.09 -8.63
N ASN A 43 0.30 -1.72 -9.41
CA ASN A 43 -0.12 -2.82 -10.27
C ASN A 43 -0.38 -4.08 -9.44
N ALA A 44 -0.87 -5.15 -10.09
CA ALA A 44 -1.25 -6.38 -9.41
C ALA A 44 -0.11 -6.99 -8.59
N SER A 45 1.12 -6.97 -9.12
CA SER A 45 2.29 -7.52 -8.41
C SER A 45 2.55 -6.76 -7.11
N TYR A 46 2.44 -5.45 -7.13
CA TYR A 46 2.61 -4.64 -5.93
C TYR A 46 1.47 -4.83 -4.94
N ILE A 47 0.23 -4.98 -5.43
CA ILE A 47 -0.90 -5.26 -4.54
C ILE A 47 -0.69 -6.57 -3.79
N ILE A 48 -0.22 -7.61 -4.47
CA ILE A 48 0.09 -8.89 -3.84
C ILE A 48 1.15 -8.70 -2.74
N ALA A 49 2.21 -7.96 -3.05
CA ALA A 49 3.27 -7.70 -2.08
C ALA A 49 2.75 -6.87 -0.88
N LEU A 50 1.88 -5.90 -1.13
CA LEU A 50 1.30 -5.08 -0.09
C LEU A 50 0.44 -5.89 0.88
N VAL A 51 -0.48 -6.72 0.37
CA VAL A 51 -1.33 -7.54 1.25
C VAL A 51 -0.52 -8.53 2.06
N LYS A 52 0.54 -9.09 1.48
CA LYS A 52 1.46 -9.98 2.22
C LYS A 52 2.20 -9.22 3.32
N THR A 53 2.68 -8.03 3.01
CA THR A 53 3.41 -7.18 3.96
C THR A 53 2.51 -6.79 5.13
N PHE A 54 1.27 -6.43 4.84
CA PHE A 54 0.31 -6.01 5.86
C PHE A 54 -0.35 -7.19 6.56
N ASP A 55 -0.12 -8.42 6.10
CA ASP A 55 -0.67 -9.65 6.67
C ASP A 55 -2.20 -9.60 6.78
N ILE A 56 -2.85 -9.20 5.69
CA ILE A 56 -4.30 -9.15 5.60
C ILE A 56 -4.74 -9.87 4.31
N SER A 57 -6.04 -10.19 4.23
CA SER A 57 -6.60 -10.77 3.02
C SER A 57 -6.85 -9.69 1.98
N PHE A 58 -7.02 -10.11 0.72
CA PHE A 58 -7.45 -9.19 -0.34
C PHE A 58 -8.81 -8.57 0.01
N ASP A 59 -9.71 -9.37 0.57
CA ASP A 59 -11.04 -8.87 0.95
C ASP A 59 -10.93 -7.76 1.97
N GLU A 60 -10.08 -7.91 2.97
CA GLU A 60 -9.85 -6.86 3.98
C GLU A 60 -9.23 -5.62 3.35
N PHE A 61 -8.26 -5.82 2.45
CA PHE A 61 -7.56 -4.71 1.81
C PHE A 61 -8.53 -3.85 0.99
N PHE A 62 -9.47 -4.48 0.28
CA PHE A 62 -10.41 -3.79 -0.60
C PHE A 62 -11.77 -3.51 0.03
N ALA A 63 -12.02 -3.94 1.26
CA ALA A 63 -13.36 -3.92 1.87
C ALA A 63 -14.02 -2.53 1.88
N GLU A 64 -13.25 -1.47 2.06
CA GLU A 64 -13.78 -0.11 2.17
C GLU A 64 -13.40 0.77 0.97
N ILE A 65 -12.88 0.15 -0.09
CA ILE A 65 -12.44 0.88 -1.27
C ILE A 65 -13.64 1.19 -2.17
N GLU A 66 -13.75 2.44 -2.60
CA GLU A 66 -14.81 2.90 -3.49
C GLU A 66 -14.49 2.64 -4.96
#